data_2a8b971d497937c504283c44c888f165
#
_entry.id   2a8b971d497937c504283c44c888f165
#
_cell.length_a   1.000
_cell.length_b   1.000
_cell.length_c   1.000
_cell.angle_alpha   90.00
_cell.angle_beta   90.00
_cell.angle_gamma   90.00
#
_symmetry.space_group_name_H-M   'P 1'
#
loop_
_entity.id
_entity.type
_entity.pdbx_description
1 polymer ?
#
loop_
_entity_poly.entity_id
_entity_poly.type
_entity_poly.pdbx_seq_one_letter_code
_entity_poly.pdbx_strand_id
1 'polypeptide(L)'
;MCIRDRLGHPLWRLWGLDPAEGVATSVTLGLASVDAVLDRLERWWTQLPATRGKLKLGSPDGLDHDLSLLEAVAQAIKDRSQRQGVAIELQVDANGGWTVNQARQMLEPLAAQQVVLLEQPLAPDLDPTQDTAGFAALHPHCPMALVADESCWDLEDLLRLAPVVDGVNLKLLKTGGLSQALLMAQVAQKKGLDLMVGCYSDSSLLNGAAAQILPLIRWPDLDSHLNLVDDPFVGLELQDDRLRPSAMAGLGIRQAGGTAA
;
A
#
# COMPACT_ATOMS: atom_id res chain seq x y z
N MET A 1 18.15 21.22 -11.62
CA MET A 1 18.59 21.24 -10.21
C MET A 1 17.45 21.77 -9.37
N CYS A 2 16.92 20.95 -8.47
CA CYS A 2 15.75 21.32 -7.66
C CYS A 2 16.14 22.27 -6.54
N ILE A 3 15.22 23.17 -6.12
CA ILE A 3 15.43 24.10 -5.01
C ILE A 3 15.86 23.36 -3.73
N ARG A 4 15.27 22.20 -3.45
CA ARG A 4 15.57 21.33 -2.32
C ARG A 4 17.04 20.91 -2.24
N ASP A 5 17.68 20.61 -3.39
CA ASP A 5 19.09 20.21 -3.45
C ASP A 5 20.00 21.38 -3.09
N ARG A 6 19.60 22.60 -3.50
CA ARG A 6 20.31 23.83 -3.12
C ARG A 6 20.19 24.19 -1.63
N LEU A 7 19.07 23.84 -0.99
CA LEU A 7 18.86 24.10 0.44
C LEU A 7 19.61 23.11 1.34
N GLY A 8 20.12 21.99 0.78
CA GLY A 8 20.84 20.98 1.55
C GLY A 8 19.97 20.22 2.56
N HIS A 9 18.63 20.21 2.35
CA HIS A 9 17.68 19.53 3.23
C HIS A 9 16.90 18.43 2.52
N PRO A 10 16.54 17.36 3.22
CA PRO A 10 15.62 16.36 2.68
C PRO A 10 14.24 16.97 2.47
N LEU A 11 13.49 16.43 1.49
CA LEU A 11 12.21 17.00 1.06
C LEU A 11 11.14 16.93 2.17
N TRP A 12 11.07 15.80 2.90
CA TRP A 12 10.15 15.64 4.02
C TRP A 12 10.33 16.75 5.08
N ARG A 13 11.58 17.18 5.33
CA ARG A 13 11.86 18.25 6.28
C ARG A 13 11.38 19.62 5.79
N LEU A 14 11.49 19.88 4.49
CA LEU A 14 10.97 21.13 3.90
C LEU A 14 9.46 21.23 3.99
N TRP A 15 8.77 20.10 4.10
CA TRP A 15 7.32 20.02 4.31
C TRP A 15 6.92 19.99 5.78
N GLY A 16 7.88 20.09 6.70
CA GLY A 16 7.62 20.04 8.14
C GLY A 16 7.22 18.66 8.66
N LEU A 17 7.56 17.60 7.90
CA LEU A 17 7.30 16.23 8.29
C LEU A 17 8.48 15.65 9.08
N ASP A 18 8.21 14.64 9.91
CA ASP A 18 9.23 13.92 10.69
C ASP A 18 9.05 12.39 10.51
N PRO A 19 9.94 11.72 9.78
CA PRO A 19 9.90 10.27 9.61
C PRO A 19 10.66 9.51 10.72
N ALA A 20 10.87 10.09 11.90
CA ALA A 20 11.80 9.60 12.93
C ALA A 20 11.61 8.11 13.28
N GLU A 21 10.36 7.63 13.36
CA GLU A 21 10.07 6.24 13.76
C GLU A 21 10.00 5.24 12.61
N GLY A 22 10.00 5.73 11.36
CA GLY A 22 9.69 4.88 10.20
C GLY A 22 8.27 4.28 10.28
N VAL A 23 7.80 3.69 9.20
CA VAL A 23 6.49 3.02 9.16
C VAL A 23 6.66 1.65 8.53
N ALA A 24 6.05 0.61 9.14
CA ALA A 24 6.11 -0.74 8.59
C ALA A 24 5.44 -0.78 7.21
N THR A 25 6.16 -1.29 6.21
CA THR A 25 5.60 -1.55 4.88
C THR A 25 4.94 -2.92 4.84
N SER A 26 3.90 -3.09 4.04
CA SER A 26 3.40 -4.42 3.73
C SER A 26 4.38 -5.17 2.82
N VAL A 27 4.30 -6.51 2.85
CA VAL A 27 4.94 -7.38 1.87
C VAL A 27 3.86 -8.04 1.03
N THR A 28 4.02 -7.97 -0.29
CA THR A 28 2.99 -8.40 -1.23
C THR A 28 3.08 -9.89 -1.56
N LEU A 29 1.92 -10.54 -1.47
CA LEU A 29 1.65 -11.90 -1.87
C LEU A 29 0.78 -11.87 -3.11
N GLY A 30 1.39 -12.04 -4.29
CA GLY A 30 0.72 -11.98 -5.59
C GLY A 30 -0.21 -13.17 -5.84
N LEU A 31 -1.09 -13.04 -6.83
CA LEU A 31 -1.99 -14.12 -7.28
C LEU A 31 -1.18 -15.33 -7.78
N ALA A 32 -1.38 -16.47 -7.16
CA ALA A 32 -0.77 -17.77 -7.54
C ALA A 32 -1.53 -18.90 -6.84
N SER A 33 -1.07 -20.15 -7.00
CA SER A 33 -1.58 -21.26 -6.21
C SER A 33 -1.29 -21.08 -4.73
N VAL A 34 -2.08 -21.71 -3.86
CA VAL A 34 -1.93 -21.63 -2.39
C VAL A 34 -0.50 -21.94 -1.97
N ASP A 35 0.08 -23.04 -2.48
CA ASP A 35 1.44 -23.44 -2.13
C ASP A 35 2.49 -22.38 -2.52
N ALA A 36 2.35 -21.80 -3.73
CA ALA A 36 3.28 -20.77 -4.20
C ALA A 36 3.18 -19.48 -3.38
N VAL A 37 1.98 -19.12 -2.92
CA VAL A 37 1.76 -17.95 -2.06
C VAL A 37 2.35 -18.19 -0.67
N LEU A 38 2.15 -19.36 -0.09
CA LEU A 38 2.75 -19.73 1.20
C LEU A 38 4.29 -19.78 1.12
N ASP A 39 4.85 -20.34 0.07
CA ASP A 39 6.30 -20.30 -0.18
C ASP A 39 6.84 -18.87 -0.31
N ARG A 40 6.06 -17.97 -0.93
CA ARG A 40 6.41 -16.57 -1.04
C ARG A 40 6.37 -15.87 0.32
N LEU A 41 5.38 -16.16 1.14
CA LEU A 41 5.25 -15.63 2.50
C LEU A 41 6.44 -16.06 3.37
N GLU A 42 6.84 -17.33 3.33
CA GLU A 42 8.00 -17.83 4.06
C GLU A 42 9.31 -17.19 3.56
N ARG A 43 9.47 -16.95 2.25
CA ARG A 43 10.61 -16.21 1.70
C ARG A 43 10.67 -14.79 2.24
N TRP A 44 9.55 -14.06 2.28
CA TRP A 44 9.50 -12.73 2.89
C TRP A 44 9.95 -12.76 4.34
N TRP A 45 9.46 -13.71 5.12
CA TRP A 45 9.84 -13.83 6.53
C TRP A 45 11.29 -14.27 6.76
N THR A 46 11.94 -14.82 5.75
CA THR A 46 13.38 -15.09 5.77
C THR A 46 14.21 -13.84 5.48
N GLN A 47 13.66 -12.92 4.67
CA GLN A 47 14.34 -11.67 4.28
C GLN A 47 14.19 -10.56 5.32
N LEU A 48 13.02 -10.43 5.92
CA LEU A 48 12.74 -9.40 6.92
C LEU A 48 11.62 -9.84 7.89
N PRO A 49 11.60 -9.29 9.13
CA PRO A 49 10.57 -9.61 10.12
C PRO A 49 9.25 -8.88 9.83
N ALA A 50 8.66 -9.10 8.64
CA ALA A 50 7.47 -8.41 8.18
C ALA A 50 6.30 -8.57 9.16
N THR A 51 5.74 -7.45 9.58
CA THR A 51 4.56 -7.35 10.46
C THR A 51 3.28 -6.98 9.72
N ARG A 52 3.35 -6.80 8.39
CA ARG A 52 2.22 -6.54 7.50
C ARG A 52 2.33 -7.38 6.24
N GLY A 53 1.28 -8.15 5.94
CA GLY A 53 1.15 -8.88 4.68
C GLY A 53 0.00 -8.31 3.87
N LYS A 54 0.20 -8.12 2.55
CA LYS A 54 -0.85 -7.77 1.60
C LYS A 54 -1.08 -8.94 0.66
N LEU A 55 -2.26 -9.55 0.76
CA LEU A 55 -2.68 -10.68 -0.08
C LEU A 55 -3.48 -10.16 -1.27
N LYS A 56 -3.04 -10.49 -2.47
CA LYS A 56 -3.80 -10.26 -3.69
C LYS A 56 -4.87 -11.31 -3.84
N LEU A 57 -6.11 -10.86 -4.03
CA LEU A 57 -7.29 -11.66 -4.34
C LEU A 57 -7.94 -11.13 -5.65
N GLY A 58 -9.16 -11.55 -5.95
CA GLY A 58 -9.81 -11.20 -7.22
C GLY A 58 -9.32 -12.06 -8.37
N SER A 59 -8.95 -13.31 -8.08
CA SER A 59 -8.47 -14.27 -9.07
C SER A 59 -9.53 -14.57 -10.14
N PRO A 60 -9.15 -14.72 -11.42
CA PRO A 60 -10.02 -15.23 -12.44
C PRO A 60 -10.49 -16.67 -12.18
N ASP A 61 -9.82 -17.40 -11.27
CA ASP A 61 -10.22 -18.75 -10.84
C ASP A 61 -11.44 -18.73 -9.89
N GLY A 62 -11.90 -17.54 -9.49
CA GLY A 62 -13.14 -17.32 -8.76
C GLY A 62 -12.99 -17.29 -7.24
N LEU A 63 -14.15 -17.06 -6.55
CA LEU A 63 -14.16 -16.84 -5.10
C LEU A 63 -13.71 -18.05 -4.27
N ASP A 64 -13.91 -19.29 -4.73
CA ASP A 64 -13.47 -20.47 -3.99
C ASP A 64 -11.93 -20.52 -3.89
N HIS A 65 -11.24 -20.08 -4.96
CA HIS A 65 -9.80 -19.93 -4.94
C HIS A 65 -9.37 -18.81 -3.99
N ASP A 66 -10.02 -17.65 -4.08
CA ASP A 66 -9.76 -16.51 -3.19
C ASP A 66 -9.96 -16.88 -1.70
N LEU A 67 -11.01 -17.62 -1.38
CA LEU A 67 -11.28 -18.12 -0.02
C LEU A 67 -10.18 -19.08 0.44
N SER A 68 -9.76 -20.02 -0.40
CA SER A 68 -8.68 -20.95 -0.09
C SER A 68 -7.36 -20.25 0.21
N LEU A 69 -7.02 -19.22 -0.59
CA LEU A 69 -5.85 -18.37 -0.38
C LEU A 69 -5.94 -17.60 0.95
N LEU A 70 -7.09 -16.96 1.19
CA LEU A 70 -7.33 -16.18 2.40
C LEU A 70 -7.16 -17.04 3.66
N GLU A 71 -7.80 -18.20 3.70
CA GLU A 71 -7.74 -19.11 4.85
C GLU A 71 -6.32 -19.61 5.11
N ALA A 72 -5.61 -20.05 4.05
CA ALA A 72 -4.26 -20.57 4.17
C ALA A 72 -3.26 -19.50 4.66
N VAL A 73 -3.31 -18.31 4.08
CA VAL A 73 -2.42 -17.21 4.47
C VAL A 73 -2.74 -16.70 5.87
N ALA A 74 -4.02 -16.54 6.21
CA ALA A 74 -4.42 -16.11 7.54
C ALA A 74 -3.99 -17.10 8.62
N GLN A 75 -4.11 -18.42 8.35
CA GLN A 75 -3.63 -19.46 9.27
C GLN A 75 -2.10 -19.39 9.46
N ALA A 76 -1.33 -19.25 8.38
CA ALA A 76 0.13 -19.12 8.46
C ALA A 76 0.56 -17.87 9.25
N ILE A 77 -0.12 -16.73 9.04
CA ILE A 77 0.10 -15.49 9.81
C ILE A 77 -0.21 -15.69 11.29
N LYS A 78 -1.33 -16.32 11.62
CA LYS A 78 -1.74 -16.62 13.00
C LYS A 78 -0.71 -17.52 13.71
N ASP A 79 -0.26 -18.57 13.04
CA ASP A 79 0.74 -19.49 13.59
C ASP A 79 2.07 -18.79 13.86
N ARG A 80 2.49 -17.90 12.95
CA ARG A 80 3.72 -17.13 13.13
C ARG A 80 3.57 -16.09 14.24
N SER A 81 2.46 -15.37 14.28
CA SER A 81 2.17 -14.38 15.35
C SER A 81 2.23 -15.06 16.73
N GLN A 82 1.63 -16.22 16.87
CA GLN A 82 1.67 -16.99 18.13
C GLN A 82 3.08 -17.46 18.49
N ARG A 83 3.84 -17.97 17.53
CA ARG A 83 5.21 -18.44 17.76
C ARG A 83 6.18 -17.33 18.16
N GLN A 84 6.00 -16.13 17.60
CA GLN A 84 6.92 -15.01 17.81
C GLN A 84 6.44 -14.00 18.87
N GLY A 85 5.17 -14.06 19.26
CA GLY A 85 4.57 -13.07 20.16
C GLY A 85 4.42 -11.67 19.54
N VAL A 86 4.37 -11.59 18.19
CA VAL A 86 4.27 -10.34 17.42
C VAL A 86 2.98 -10.36 16.61
N ALA A 87 2.19 -9.30 16.69
CA ALA A 87 1.02 -9.15 15.84
C ALA A 87 1.43 -8.89 14.38
N ILE A 88 0.82 -9.63 13.45
CA ILE A 88 1.01 -9.44 12.00
C ILE A 88 -0.34 -9.06 11.41
N GLU A 89 -0.41 -7.90 10.76
CA GLU A 89 -1.62 -7.40 10.09
C GLU A 89 -1.77 -8.07 8.71
N LEU A 90 -2.99 -8.49 8.38
CA LEU A 90 -3.36 -8.96 7.05
C LEU A 90 -4.19 -7.90 6.32
N GLN A 91 -3.72 -7.47 5.17
CA GLN A 91 -4.38 -6.59 4.23
C GLN A 91 -4.77 -7.39 2.99
N VAL A 92 -5.87 -7.03 2.33
CA VAL A 92 -6.32 -7.67 1.10
C VAL A 92 -6.49 -6.61 0.02
N ASP A 93 -6.02 -6.94 -1.19
CA ASP A 93 -6.23 -6.15 -2.39
C ASP A 93 -6.82 -7.06 -3.48
N ALA A 94 -8.03 -6.75 -3.89
CA ALA A 94 -8.72 -7.52 -4.93
C ALA A 94 -8.49 -6.98 -6.34
N ASN A 95 -7.75 -5.88 -6.50
CA ASN A 95 -7.39 -5.25 -7.78
C ASN A 95 -8.56 -5.15 -8.79
N GLY A 96 -9.75 -4.84 -8.27
CA GLY A 96 -10.95 -4.73 -9.09
C GLY A 96 -11.52 -6.05 -9.60
N GLY A 97 -11.07 -7.18 -9.06
CA GLY A 97 -11.44 -8.52 -9.56
C GLY A 97 -12.84 -8.99 -9.19
N TRP A 98 -13.56 -8.26 -8.33
CA TRP A 98 -14.87 -8.68 -7.87
C TRP A 98 -16.01 -7.80 -8.41
N THR A 99 -17.18 -8.40 -8.59
CA THR A 99 -18.45 -7.69 -8.68
C THR A 99 -18.92 -7.25 -7.29
N VAL A 100 -19.87 -6.33 -7.20
CA VAL A 100 -20.47 -5.90 -5.91
C VAL A 100 -21.01 -7.10 -5.11
N ASN A 101 -21.64 -8.07 -5.77
CA ASN A 101 -22.16 -9.26 -5.09
C ASN A 101 -21.06 -10.17 -4.58
N GLN A 102 -20.00 -10.37 -5.34
CA GLN A 102 -18.83 -11.14 -4.92
C GLN A 102 -18.10 -10.45 -3.75
N ALA A 103 -17.89 -9.14 -3.86
CA ALA A 103 -17.28 -8.37 -2.77
C ALA A 103 -18.10 -8.51 -1.47
N ARG A 104 -19.45 -8.41 -1.54
CA ARG A 104 -20.32 -8.62 -0.37
C ARG A 104 -20.21 -10.02 0.22
N GLN A 105 -20.07 -11.06 -0.60
CA GLN A 105 -19.87 -12.44 -0.13
C GLN A 105 -18.54 -12.60 0.62
N MET A 106 -17.51 -11.82 0.23
CA MET A 106 -16.19 -11.88 0.83
C MET A 106 -16.08 -11.09 2.15
N LEU A 107 -16.99 -10.15 2.46
CA LEU A 107 -16.86 -9.31 3.67
C LEU A 107 -16.83 -10.12 4.97
N GLU A 108 -17.70 -11.12 5.11
CA GLU A 108 -17.72 -11.98 6.32
C GLU A 108 -16.47 -12.86 6.43
N PRO A 109 -16.03 -13.60 5.39
CA PRO A 109 -14.76 -14.32 5.41
C PRO A 109 -13.55 -13.44 5.74
N LEU A 110 -13.45 -12.24 5.14
CA LEU A 110 -12.37 -11.30 5.42
C LEU A 110 -12.37 -10.86 6.89
N ALA A 111 -13.54 -10.52 7.43
CA ALA A 111 -13.68 -10.12 8.82
C ALA A 111 -13.34 -11.28 9.80
N ALA A 112 -13.76 -12.51 9.48
CA ALA A 112 -13.44 -13.69 10.27
C ALA A 112 -11.93 -13.96 10.36
N GLN A 113 -11.17 -13.61 9.32
CA GLN A 113 -9.71 -13.69 9.28
C GLN A 113 -9.02 -12.40 9.77
N GLN A 114 -9.77 -11.46 10.37
CA GLN A 114 -9.23 -10.21 10.94
C GLN A 114 -8.47 -9.35 9.93
N VAL A 115 -8.89 -9.37 8.67
CA VAL A 115 -8.37 -8.47 7.64
C VAL A 115 -8.64 -7.02 8.06
N VAL A 116 -7.61 -6.18 8.06
CA VAL A 116 -7.70 -4.78 8.53
C VAL A 116 -8.04 -3.79 7.43
N LEU A 117 -7.83 -4.18 6.18
CA LEU A 117 -8.00 -3.32 5.00
C LEU A 117 -8.41 -4.15 3.80
N LEU A 118 -9.41 -3.66 3.05
CA LEU A 118 -9.81 -4.15 1.74
C LEU A 118 -9.57 -3.05 0.70
N GLU A 119 -8.58 -3.28 -0.16
CA GLU A 119 -8.20 -2.38 -1.25
C GLU A 119 -8.91 -2.77 -2.54
N GLN A 120 -9.43 -1.79 -3.25
CA GLN A 120 -10.02 -1.85 -4.59
C GLN A 120 -10.77 -3.17 -4.90
N PRO A 121 -11.89 -3.45 -4.23
CA PRO A 121 -12.64 -4.69 -4.49
C PRO A 121 -13.27 -4.76 -5.88
N LEU A 122 -13.67 -3.61 -6.43
CA LEU A 122 -14.42 -3.48 -7.67
C LEU A 122 -13.55 -2.93 -8.80
N ALA A 123 -13.79 -3.41 -10.03
CA ALA A 123 -13.17 -2.80 -11.19
C ALA A 123 -13.55 -1.31 -11.27
N PRO A 124 -12.59 -0.41 -11.54
CA PRO A 124 -12.91 1.00 -11.73
C PRO A 124 -13.80 1.17 -12.95
N ASP A 125 -14.85 1.99 -12.85
CA ASP A 125 -15.74 2.32 -13.96
C ASP A 125 -15.30 3.64 -14.60
N LEU A 126 -15.40 3.71 -15.93
CA LEU A 126 -15.13 4.95 -16.68
C LEU A 126 -16.17 6.05 -16.40
N ASP A 127 -17.37 5.67 -15.95
CA ASP A 127 -18.36 6.60 -15.42
C ASP A 127 -18.10 6.79 -13.91
N PRO A 128 -17.61 7.97 -13.48
CA PRO A 128 -17.33 8.25 -12.07
C PRO A 128 -18.54 8.04 -11.15
N THR A 129 -19.77 8.19 -11.68
CA THR A 129 -21.00 7.98 -10.92
C THR A 129 -21.21 6.51 -10.59
N GLN A 130 -20.99 5.64 -11.58
CA GLN A 130 -21.10 4.19 -11.39
C GLN A 130 -20.00 3.66 -10.47
N ASP A 131 -18.77 4.13 -10.66
CA ASP A 131 -17.63 3.81 -9.81
C ASP A 131 -17.93 4.16 -8.34
N THR A 132 -18.40 5.38 -8.08
CA THR A 132 -18.81 5.83 -6.74
C THR A 132 -19.96 5.00 -6.17
N ALA A 133 -20.95 4.65 -6.98
CA ALA A 133 -22.10 3.84 -6.57
C ALA A 133 -21.69 2.44 -6.12
N GLY A 134 -20.67 1.84 -6.75
CA GLY A 134 -20.09 0.57 -6.34
C GLY A 134 -19.53 0.62 -4.92
N PHE A 135 -18.70 1.61 -4.61
CA PHE A 135 -18.16 1.81 -3.25
C PHE A 135 -19.27 2.13 -2.24
N ALA A 136 -20.22 3.00 -2.60
CA ALA A 136 -21.36 3.34 -1.74
C ALA A 136 -22.23 2.12 -1.38
N ALA A 137 -22.29 1.13 -2.26
CA ALA A 137 -23.02 -0.11 -2.01
C ALA A 137 -22.29 -1.05 -1.04
N LEU A 138 -20.96 -0.92 -0.90
CA LEU A 138 -20.14 -1.77 -0.02
C LEU A 138 -19.85 -1.10 1.33
N HIS A 139 -19.49 0.17 1.34
CA HIS A 139 -18.97 0.89 2.50
C HIS A 139 -19.80 0.72 3.78
N PRO A 140 -21.16 0.85 3.78
CA PRO A 140 -21.94 0.69 4.99
C PRO A 140 -21.90 -0.71 5.61
N HIS A 141 -21.42 -1.71 4.88
CA HIS A 141 -21.38 -3.11 5.28
C HIS A 141 -19.97 -3.64 5.46
N CYS A 142 -18.96 -2.84 5.15
CA CYS A 142 -17.55 -3.23 5.20
C CYS A 142 -17.02 -3.08 6.64
N PRO A 143 -16.68 -4.17 7.34
CA PRO A 143 -16.22 -4.09 8.72
C PRO A 143 -14.71 -3.80 8.85
N MET A 144 -13.98 -3.74 7.75
CA MET A 144 -12.59 -3.32 7.65
C MET A 144 -12.48 -2.02 6.85
N ALA A 145 -11.31 -1.38 6.87
CA ALA A 145 -11.11 -0.16 6.10
C ALA A 145 -11.24 -0.43 4.59
N LEU A 146 -12.17 0.25 3.92
CA LEU A 146 -12.36 0.18 2.47
C LEU A 146 -11.52 1.27 1.80
N VAL A 147 -10.56 0.86 0.96
CA VAL A 147 -9.58 1.75 0.32
C VAL A 147 -9.72 1.72 -1.20
N ALA A 148 -9.79 2.89 -1.82
CA ALA A 148 -9.77 3.01 -3.28
C ALA A 148 -8.33 3.18 -3.79
N ASP A 149 -7.96 2.42 -4.83
CA ASP A 149 -6.68 2.51 -5.55
C ASP A 149 -6.90 2.95 -7.00
N GLU A 150 -7.25 2.05 -7.89
CA GLU A 150 -7.41 2.32 -9.33
C GLU A 150 -8.55 3.31 -9.63
N SER A 151 -9.48 3.49 -8.71
CA SER A 151 -10.57 4.47 -8.80
C SER A 151 -10.18 5.89 -8.36
N CYS A 152 -8.95 6.08 -7.79
CA CYS A 152 -8.49 7.36 -7.27
C CYS A 152 -7.15 7.77 -7.90
N TRP A 153 -7.21 8.65 -8.89
CA TRP A 153 -6.03 9.13 -9.63
C TRP A 153 -5.62 10.54 -9.23
N ASP A 154 -6.58 11.39 -8.95
CA ASP A 154 -6.36 12.80 -8.70
C ASP A 154 -7.22 13.35 -7.55
N LEU A 155 -7.20 14.67 -7.37
CA LEU A 155 -7.94 15.33 -6.31
C LEU A 155 -9.46 15.27 -6.53
N GLU A 156 -9.94 15.26 -7.77
CA GLU A 156 -11.38 15.20 -8.08
C GLU A 156 -11.92 13.83 -7.70
N ASP A 157 -11.19 12.76 -8.03
CA ASP A 157 -11.51 11.40 -7.62
C ASP A 157 -11.53 11.26 -6.09
N LEU A 158 -10.52 11.79 -5.40
CA LEU A 158 -10.46 11.77 -3.94
C LEU A 158 -11.69 12.45 -3.33
N LEU A 159 -12.07 13.62 -3.82
CA LEU A 159 -13.23 14.36 -3.31
C LEU A 159 -14.55 13.62 -3.58
N ARG A 160 -14.66 12.97 -4.72
CA ARG A 160 -15.81 12.16 -5.13
C ARG A 160 -15.96 10.92 -4.25
N LEU A 161 -14.85 10.23 -3.97
CA LEU A 161 -14.83 8.98 -3.22
C LEU A 161 -14.89 9.18 -1.70
N ALA A 162 -14.47 10.34 -1.19
CA ALA A 162 -14.38 10.60 0.25
C ALA A 162 -15.64 10.23 1.08
N PRO A 163 -16.89 10.36 0.58
CA PRO A 163 -18.07 9.96 1.35
C PRO A 163 -18.30 8.44 1.42
N VAL A 164 -17.60 7.64 0.59
CA VAL A 164 -17.95 6.23 0.36
C VAL A 164 -16.75 5.27 0.50
N VAL A 165 -15.63 5.76 1.04
CA VAL A 165 -14.44 4.97 1.38
C VAL A 165 -13.87 5.44 2.71
N ASP A 166 -13.05 4.59 3.36
CA ASP A 166 -12.32 4.95 4.58
C ASP A 166 -10.92 5.49 4.26
N GLY A 167 -10.40 5.22 3.09
CA GLY A 167 -9.08 5.68 2.66
C GLY A 167 -8.85 5.61 1.16
N VAL A 168 -7.72 6.16 0.74
CA VAL A 168 -7.27 6.14 -0.65
C VAL A 168 -5.79 5.75 -0.74
N ASN A 169 -5.44 5.02 -1.80
CA ASN A 169 -4.06 4.65 -2.10
C ASN A 169 -3.44 5.70 -3.05
N LEU A 170 -2.47 6.45 -2.54
CA LEU A 170 -1.71 7.42 -3.31
C LEU A 170 -0.53 6.71 -4.00
N LYS A 171 -0.52 6.70 -5.32
CA LYS A 171 0.63 6.25 -6.12
C LYS A 171 1.16 7.44 -6.91
N LEU A 172 2.46 7.73 -6.82
CA LEU A 172 3.04 8.93 -7.44
C LEU A 172 2.82 9.00 -8.96
N LEU A 173 2.75 7.85 -9.63
CA LEU A 173 2.46 7.78 -11.06
C LEU A 173 1.01 8.17 -11.39
N LYS A 174 0.05 7.84 -10.51
CA LYS A 174 -1.35 8.25 -10.65
C LYS A 174 -1.51 9.75 -10.38
N THR A 175 -0.97 10.20 -9.24
CA THR A 175 -1.18 11.56 -8.75
C THR A 175 -0.40 12.63 -9.53
N GLY A 176 0.45 12.24 -10.49
CA GLY A 176 1.29 13.20 -11.24
C GLY A 176 2.50 13.70 -10.46
N GLY A 177 2.86 13.06 -9.37
CA GLY A 177 4.08 13.31 -8.60
C GLY A 177 3.86 13.86 -7.19
N LEU A 178 4.96 14.18 -6.54
CA LEU A 178 5.02 14.48 -5.10
C LEU A 178 4.18 15.68 -4.66
N SER A 179 4.13 16.75 -5.45
CA SER A 179 3.38 17.96 -5.06
C SER A 179 1.88 17.69 -5.01
N GLN A 180 1.36 16.95 -5.98
CA GLN A 180 -0.05 16.56 -6.00
C GLN A 180 -0.35 15.52 -4.93
N ALA A 181 0.54 14.52 -4.74
CA ALA A 181 0.38 13.55 -3.68
C ALA A 181 0.32 14.19 -2.28
N LEU A 182 1.18 15.19 -2.00
CA LEU A 182 1.13 15.92 -0.74
C LEU A 182 -0.16 16.73 -0.58
N LEU A 183 -0.62 17.42 -1.63
CA LEU A 183 -1.90 18.13 -1.62
C LEU A 183 -3.06 17.17 -1.34
N MET A 184 -3.12 16.06 -2.06
CA MET A 184 -4.14 15.03 -1.86
C MET A 184 -4.09 14.46 -0.44
N ALA A 185 -2.89 14.21 0.11
CA ALA A 185 -2.74 13.74 1.48
C ALA A 185 -3.31 14.73 2.50
N GLN A 186 -3.04 16.02 2.35
CA GLN A 186 -3.57 17.06 3.22
C GLN A 186 -5.11 17.19 3.13
N VAL A 187 -5.66 17.07 1.92
CA VAL A 187 -7.12 17.10 1.71
C VAL A 187 -7.76 15.84 2.28
N ALA A 188 -7.20 14.67 2.06
CA ALA A 188 -7.68 13.40 2.62
C ALA A 188 -7.79 13.46 4.15
N GLN A 189 -6.74 13.94 4.84
CA GLN A 189 -6.76 14.14 6.29
C GLN A 189 -7.89 15.08 6.74
N LYS A 190 -8.14 16.18 6.01
CA LYS A 190 -9.25 17.10 6.30
C LYS A 190 -10.62 16.48 6.08
N LYS A 191 -10.72 15.49 5.20
CA LYS A 191 -11.92 14.70 4.94
C LYS A 191 -12.10 13.53 5.91
N GLY A 192 -11.13 13.28 6.79
CA GLY A 192 -11.16 12.15 7.72
C GLY A 192 -10.78 10.81 7.08
N LEU A 193 -10.15 10.83 5.92
CA LEU A 193 -9.69 9.63 5.23
C LEU A 193 -8.32 9.21 5.73
N ASP A 194 -8.14 7.91 5.89
CA ASP A 194 -6.84 7.30 6.05
C ASP A 194 -6.09 7.23 4.71
N LEU A 195 -4.78 7.16 4.79
CA LEU A 195 -3.92 7.17 3.60
C LEU A 195 -3.10 5.89 3.49
N MET A 196 -3.13 5.34 2.31
CA MET A 196 -2.18 4.33 1.84
C MET A 196 -1.24 4.98 0.82
N VAL A 197 0.01 4.53 0.75
CA VAL A 197 0.91 4.85 -0.35
C VAL A 197 1.41 3.54 -0.94
N GLY A 198 1.11 3.33 -2.20
CA GLY A 198 1.45 2.13 -2.94
C GLY A 198 2.50 2.37 -4.02
N CYS A 199 2.94 1.26 -4.60
CA CYS A 199 3.85 1.22 -5.73
C CYS A 199 3.28 0.34 -6.85
N TYR A 200 3.96 0.39 -7.98
CA TYR A 200 3.90 -0.62 -9.04
C TYR A 200 5.16 -1.50 -8.96
N SER A 201 5.76 -1.87 -10.08
CA SER A 201 7.08 -2.53 -10.11
C SER A 201 8.20 -1.49 -10.09
N ASP A 202 8.26 -0.70 -9.03
CA ASP A 202 9.10 0.49 -8.93
C ASP A 202 10.45 0.18 -8.27
N SER A 203 11.48 0.93 -8.70
CA SER A 203 12.79 0.92 -8.05
C SER A 203 12.83 1.79 -6.79
N SER A 204 13.95 1.75 -6.06
CA SER A 204 14.20 2.64 -4.92
C SER A 204 14.07 4.12 -5.25
N LEU A 205 14.20 4.52 -6.52
CA LEU A 205 14.02 5.93 -6.91
C LEU A 205 12.59 6.40 -6.65
N LEU A 206 11.58 5.67 -7.17
CA LEU A 206 10.19 6.07 -7.03
C LEU A 206 9.66 5.77 -5.62
N ASN A 207 10.01 4.61 -5.06
CA ASN A 207 9.65 4.27 -3.69
C ASN A 207 10.29 5.23 -2.67
N GLY A 208 11.53 5.67 -2.90
CA GLY A 208 12.18 6.68 -2.07
C GLY A 208 11.58 8.08 -2.21
N ALA A 209 11.05 8.40 -3.39
CA ALA A 209 10.25 9.61 -3.57
C ALA A 209 8.92 9.49 -2.80
N ALA A 210 8.20 8.37 -2.91
CA ALA A 210 6.96 8.13 -2.19
C ALA A 210 7.18 8.13 -0.66
N ALA A 211 8.31 7.63 -0.20
CA ALA A 211 8.67 7.63 1.22
C ALA A 211 8.76 9.03 1.85
N GLN A 212 8.89 10.10 1.06
CA GLN A 212 8.93 11.47 1.59
C GLN A 212 7.62 11.88 2.30
N ILE A 213 6.50 11.23 2.02
CA ILE A 213 5.20 11.47 2.66
C ILE A 213 4.81 10.41 3.69
N LEU A 214 5.68 9.42 3.99
CA LEU A 214 5.40 8.35 4.95
C LEU A 214 4.85 8.82 6.31
N PRO A 215 5.28 9.97 6.89
CA PRO A 215 4.70 10.46 8.14
C PRO A 215 3.21 10.77 8.10
N LEU A 216 2.60 10.86 6.92
CA LEU A 216 1.17 11.08 6.71
C LEU A 216 0.39 9.78 6.45
N ILE A 217 1.10 8.65 6.31
CA ILE A 217 0.57 7.41 5.76
C ILE A 217 0.33 6.38 6.87
N ARG A 218 -0.85 5.81 6.87
CA ARG A 218 -1.22 4.70 7.76
C ARG A 218 -0.76 3.35 7.22
N TRP A 219 -0.89 3.13 5.90
CA TRP A 219 -0.59 1.85 5.25
C TRP A 219 0.42 2.03 4.11
N PRO A 220 1.73 2.00 4.40
CA PRO A 220 2.74 1.90 3.35
C PRO A 220 2.71 0.53 2.68
N ASP A 221 2.85 0.55 1.34
CA ASP A 221 2.94 -0.62 0.47
C ASP A 221 4.02 -0.35 -0.59
N LEU A 222 5.26 -0.26 -0.14
CA LEU A 222 6.42 0.15 -0.93
C LEU A 222 7.49 -0.96 -0.97
N ASP A 223 7.08 -2.20 -1.21
CA ASP A 223 7.95 -3.37 -1.19
C ASP A 223 8.55 -3.74 -2.57
N SER A 224 8.11 -3.11 -3.66
CA SER A 224 8.51 -3.51 -5.02
C SER A 224 10.02 -3.49 -5.24
N HIS A 225 10.74 -2.49 -4.71
CA HIS A 225 12.18 -2.37 -4.82
C HIS A 225 12.94 -3.50 -4.09
N LEU A 226 12.33 -4.12 -3.07
CA LEU A 226 12.90 -5.25 -2.34
C LEU A 226 12.89 -6.55 -3.17
N ASN A 227 12.18 -6.57 -4.28
CA ASN A 227 12.12 -7.69 -5.23
C ASN A 227 13.13 -7.54 -6.38
N LEU A 228 13.80 -6.38 -6.49
CA LEU A 228 14.78 -6.14 -7.54
C LEU A 228 16.16 -6.72 -7.16
N VAL A 229 16.75 -7.44 -8.10
CA VAL A 229 18.11 -8.01 -7.92
C VAL A 229 19.16 -6.95 -8.21
N ASP A 230 18.88 -6.03 -9.12
CA ASP A 230 19.78 -5.03 -9.68
C ASP A 230 19.18 -3.62 -9.63
N ASP A 231 18.64 -3.23 -8.48
CA ASP A 231 18.10 -1.87 -8.32
C ASP A 231 19.22 -0.84 -8.62
N PRO A 232 19.04 0.01 -9.65
CA PRO A 232 20.07 1.00 -10.01
C PRO A 232 20.17 2.17 -9.03
N PHE A 233 19.33 2.19 -7.99
CA PHE A 233 19.27 3.28 -7.02
C PHE A 233 19.36 2.77 -5.58
N VAL A 234 19.86 3.63 -4.68
CA VAL A 234 19.96 3.38 -3.25
C VAL A 234 19.66 4.65 -2.46
N GLY A 235 19.27 4.51 -1.19
CA GLY A 235 19.04 5.64 -0.28
C GLY A 235 17.72 5.59 0.49
N LEU A 236 16.78 4.73 0.10
CA LEU A 236 15.63 4.40 0.95
C LEU A 236 16.11 3.46 2.04
N GLU A 237 15.86 3.84 3.30
CA GLU A 237 16.32 3.08 4.45
C GLU A 237 15.25 2.07 4.88
N LEU A 238 15.67 0.83 5.12
CA LEU A 238 14.83 -0.22 5.69
C LEU A 238 15.49 -0.72 6.97
N GLN A 239 14.78 -0.60 8.09
CA GLN A 239 15.16 -1.18 9.35
C GLN A 239 14.07 -2.14 9.82
N ASP A 240 14.40 -3.42 9.92
CA ASP A 240 13.41 -4.49 10.06
C ASP A 240 12.41 -4.43 8.89
N ASP A 241 11.14 -4.16 9.14
CA ASP A 241 10.13 -3.93 8.09
C ASP A 241 9.71 -2.45 7.94
N ARG A 242 10.43 -1.52 8.62
CA ARG A 242 10.11 -0.10 8.64
C ARG A 242 10.92 0.67 7.62
N LEU A 243 10.21 1.33 6.73
CA LEU A 243 10.80 2.23 5.74
C LEU A 243 10.98 3.64 6.29
N ARG A 244 12.09 4.27 5.92
CA ARG A 244 12.38 5.67 6.23
C ARG A 244 12.99 6.34 5.00
N PRO A 245 12.56 7.57 4.66
CA PRO A 245 13.28 8.35 3.67
C PRO A 245 14.63 8.78 4.25
N SER A 246 15.66 8.79 3.40
CA SER A 246 16.99 9.24 3.79
C SER A 246 17.01 10.67 4.35
N ALA A 247 17.90 10.94 5.28
CA ALA A 247 18.17 12.29 5.79
C ALA A 247 19.03 13.15 4.84
N MET A 248 19.48 12.61 3.71
CA MET A 248 20.24 13.36 2.71
C MET A 248 19.36 14.38 1.98
N ALA A 249 20.00 15.39 1.38
CA ALA A 249 19.32 16.45 0.63
C ALA A 249 18.45 15.89 -0.51
N GLY A 250 17.37 16.58 -0.81
CA GLY A 250 16.43 16.22 -1.88
C GLY A 250 15.61 15.00 -1.53
N LEU A 251 15.59 13.99 -2.40
CA LEU A 251 14.98 12.67 -2.15
C LEU A 251 15.88 11.76 -1.33
N GLY A 252 17.17 12.09 -1.21
CA GLY A 252 18.16 11.24 -0.58
C GLY A 252 18.47 9.95 -1.35
N ILE A 253 18.00 9.86 -2.59
CA ILE A 253 18.22 8.72 -3.47
C ILE A 253 19.38 9.06 -4.42
N ARG A 254 20.28 8.11 -4.61
CA ARG A 254 21.43 8.22 -5.52
C ARG A 254 21.56 6.97 -6.37
N GLN A 255 22.27 7.10 -7.48
CA GLN A 255 22.58 5.95 -8.32
C GLN A 255 23.51 4.98 -7.57
N ALA A 256 23.26 3.68 -7.67
CA ALA A 256 24.12 2.65 -7.11
C ALA A 256 25.50 2.71 -7.77
N GLY A 257 26.58 2.65 -6.97
CA GLY A 257 27.96 2.76 -7.47
C GLY A 257 28.41 4.19 -7.81
N GLY A 258 27.52 5.20 -7.74
CA GLY A 258 27.90 6.61 -7.91
C GLY A 258 28.55 7.17 -6.64
N THR A 259 29.65 7.90 -6.77
CA THR A 259 30.17 8.74 -5.68
C THR A 259 29.17 9.85 -5.40
N ALA A 260 28.90 10.12 -4.12
CA ALA A 260 28.12 11.30 -3.74
C ALA A 260 28.80 12.55 -4.31
N ALA A 261 28.08 13.30 -5.14
CA ALA A 261 28.55 14.56 -5.68
C ALA A 261 28.41 15.69 -4.67
#